data_1e4572677f2bf59c4e0c6fc70f2cf239
#
_entry.id   1e4572677f2bf59c4e0c6fc70f2cf239
#
_cell.length_a   1.000
_cell.length_b   1.000
_cell.length_c   1.000
_cell.angle_alpha   90.00
_cell.angle_beta   90.00
_cell.angle_gamma   90.00
#
_symmetry.space_group_name_H-M   'P 1'
#
loop_
_entity.id
_entity.type
_entity.pdbx_description
1 polymer ?
#
loop_
_entity_poly.entity_id
_entity_poly.type
_entity_poly.pdbx_seq_one_letter_code
_entity_poly.pdbx_strand_id
1 'polypeptide(L)'
;MENLKLLFQLYLRPASAMSDIMDNGSWMFAAMAVLVVSIMFFATVNTKLHDEFRIPTLAEYYQPNYETTDFDSPAAQADYERSFDNYQAAMASRKKLPVFGDTFFKFFSFEPTAFYEPLLGISTFYVPILVLLISIFSAIGSFGLVLRRDYGALATCSLMAWAAAHLPFALAGAALFTSAVSPLIYLGLWFGSALLFGVLMIFALRTVLGVNYGAAVMAVAIGWIGFTLAMYVFQYVSPWMLSPFLLFWVVIYFGGFLGGEVRGFGNAFRQKQNFKRFLHNATVNPRDADAHVQLGLIYQQRRQDAKALVHFTKAIEIDAEEIDANYQIGRIARVKGDLQSALNHFAVVLEQDDKFALNEIWREIGATYLDANMFKEATDALEKYVDRRPVDPEGLYYLGRALKAQGNNDRGREMFEQAVDSVNSSPHYRRREIQRWKKLAEKEI
;
A
#
# COMPACT_ATOMS: atom_id res chain seq x y z
N MET A 1 11.90 -33.85 -1.17
CA MET A 1 11.70 -34.19 0.26
C MET A 1 11.81 -32.94 1.17
N GLU A 2 12.65 -31.97 0.85
CA GLU A 2 12.85 -30.78 1.67
C GLU A 2 11.58 -29.92 1.82
N ASN A 3 10.89 -29.58 0.72
CA ASN A 3 9.64 -28.81 0.77
C ASN A 3 8.52 -29.49 1.58
N LEU A 4 8.45 -30.81 1.59
CA LEU A 4 7.48 -31.54 2.42
C LEU A 4 7.82 -31.40 3.92
N LYS A 5 9.11 -31.42 4.28
CA LYS A 5 9.58 -31.15 5.64
C LYS A 5 9.21 -29.75 6.08
N LEU A 6 9.38 -28.74 5.20
CA LEU A 6 9.01 -27.35 5.45
C LEU A 6 7.50 -27.20 5.73
N LEU A 7 6.65 -27.91 4.97
CA LEU A 7 5.21 -27.92 5.19
C LEU A 7 4.86 -28.41 6.60
N PHE A 8 5.47 -29.47 7.08
CA PHE A 8 5.23 -30.00 8.43
C PHE A 8 5.86 -29.13 9.53
N GLN A 9 6.97 -28.47 9.26
CA GLN A 9 7.59 -27.53 10.21
C GLN A 9 6.70 -26.34 10.54
N LEU A 10 5.76 -25.95 9.65
CA LEU A 10 4.80 -24.86 9.90
C LEU A 10 3.94 -25.09 11.13
N TYR A 11 3.68 -26.35 11.52
CA TYR A 11 2.91 -26.64 12.74
C TYR A 11 3.74 -26.50 14.03
N LEU A 12 5.04 -26.72 13.97
CA LEU A 12 5.91 -26.76 15.15
C LEU A 12 6.64 -25.45 15.38
N ARG A 13 7.14 -24.82 14.30
CA ARG A 13 7.99 -23.61 14.34
C ARG A 13 7.64 -22.68 13.18
N PRO A 14 6.45 -22.06 13.18
CA PRO A 14 5.94 -21.32 12.00
C PRO A 14 6.86 -20.17 11.55
N ALA A 15 7.44 -19.41 12.47
CA ALA A 15 8.33 -18.32 12.11
C ALA A 15 9.62 -18.77 11.42
N SER A 16 10.28 -19.81 11.95
CA SER A 16 11.47 -20.40 11.33
C SER A 16 11.13 -21.06 10.00
N ALA A 17 10.03 -21.82 9.95
CA ALA A 17 9.60 -22.47 8.71
C ALA A 17 9.28 -21.45 7.60
N MET A 18 8.68 -20.31 7.92
CA MET A 18 8.43 -19.24 6.93
C MET A 18 9.74 -18.66 6.38
N SER A 19 10.77 -18.48 7.22
CA SER A 19 12.09 -18.05 6.76
C SER A 19 12.71 -19.08 5.83
N ASP A 20 12.67 -20.35 6.23
CA ASP A 20 13.23 -21.45 5.42
C ASP A 20 12.46 -21.60 4.08
N ILE A 21 11.13 -21.37 4.06
CA ILE A 21 10.32 -21.38 2.84
C ILE A 21 10.69 -20.20 1.95
N MET A 22 10.94 -19.03 2.51
CA MET A 22 11.34 -17.84 1.74
C MET A 22 12.67 -18.08 1.02
N ASP A 23 13.63 -18.78 1.66
CA ASP A 23 14.97 -19.02 1.14
C ASP A 23 15.03 -20.25 0.20
N ASN A 24 14.32 -21.34 0.54
CA ASN A 24 14.45 -22.65 -0.11
C ASN A 24 13.12 -23.19 -0.66
N GLY A 25 12.00 -22.51 -0.46
CA GLY A 25 10.68 -22.99 -0.85
C GLY A 25 10.47 -22.94 -2.37
N SER A 26 9.94 -24.03 -2.91
CA SER A 26 9.55 -24.11 -4.32
C SER A 26 8.11 -23.63 -4.51
N TRP A 27 7.89 -22.61 -5.31
CA TRP A 27 6.55 -22.16 -5.69
C TRP A 27 5.74 -23.28 -6.37
N MET A 28 6.38 -24.09 -7.24
CA MET A 28 5.72 -25.21 -7.90
C MET A 28 5.24 -26.25 -6.90
N PHE A 29 6.08 -26.59 -5.90
CA PHE A 29 5.66 -27.49 -4.83
C PHE A 29 4.49 -26.91 -4.02
N ALA A 30 4.55 -25.64 -3.67
CA ALA A 30 3.47 -24.95 -2.95
C ALA A 30 2.14 -24.99 -3.73
N ALA A 31 2.17 -24.71 -5.03
CA ALA A 31 1.01 -24.79 -5.90
C ALA A 31 0.44 -26.22 -5.97
N MET A 32 1.29 -27.24 -6.14
CA MET A 32 0.88 -28.64 -6.16
C MET A 32 0.30 -29.07 -4.81
N ALA A 33 0.90 -28.66 -3.69
CA ALA A 33 0.39 -28.95 -2.36
C ALA A 33 -1.01 -28.34 -2.14
N VAL A 34 -1.22 -27.08 -2.57
CA VAL A 34 -2.54 -26.46 -2.53
C VAL A 34 -3.54 -27.26 -3.34
N LEU A 35 -3.23 -27.63 -4.58
CA LEU A 35 -4.16 -28.38 -5.43
C LEU A 35 -4.54 -29.73 -4.82
N VAL A 36 -3.56 -30.50 -4.33
CA VAL A 36 -3.82 -31.83 -3.71
C VAL A 36 -4.68 -31.68 -2.45
N VAL A 37 -4.31 -30.77 -1.56
CA VAL A 37 -5.07 -30.55 -0.32
C VAL A 37 -6.45 -29.97 -0.63
N SER A 38 -6.55 -29.07 -1.63
CA SER A 38 -7.81 -28.50 -2.06
C SER A 38 -8.77 -29.55 -2.60
N ILE A 39 -8.33 -30.41 -3.52
CA ILE A 39 -9.15 -31.52 -4.02
C ILE A 39 -9.72 -32.35 -2.86
N MET A 40 -8.87 -32.73 -1.90
CA MET A 40 -9.31 -33.53 -0.76
C MET A 40 -10.27 -32.76 0.17
N PHE A 41 -10.00 -31.49 0.47
CA PHE A 41 -10.84 -30.65 1.34
C PHE A 41 -12.20 -30.39 0.71
N PHE A 42 -12.22 -30.04 -0.58
CA PHE A 42 -13.44 -29.75 -1.31
C PHE A 42 -14.28 -31.03 -1.53
N ALA A 43 -13.66 -32.16 -1.87
CA ALA A 43 -14.37 -33.43 -2.04
C ALA A 43 -14.96 -33.98 -0.73
N THR A 44 -14.50 -33.53 0.42
CA THR A 44 -14.98 -34.01 1.73
C THR A 44 -15.77 -32.93 2.49
N VAL A 45 -15.10 -31.90 2.97
CA VAL A 45 -15.70 -30.87 3.83
C VAL A 45 -16.70 -30.03 3.06
N ASN A 46 -16.31 -29.48 1.89
CA ASN A 46 -17.19 -28.62 1.12
C ASN A 46 -18.39 -29.39 0.55
N THR A 47 -18.20 -30.63 0.06
CA THR A 47 -19.32 -31.47 -0.41
C THR A 47 -20.37 -31.66 0.67
N LYS A 48 -19.98 -31.99 1.89
CA LYS A 48 -20.94 -32.19 3.01
C LYS A 48 -21.65 -30.90 3.38
N LEU A 49 -20.95 -29.75 3.36
CA LEU A 49 -21.57 -28.45 3.61
C LEU A 49 -22.49 -28.02 2.49
N HIS A 50 -22.09 -28.28 1.25
CA HIS A 50 -22.92 -27.98 0.08
C HIS A 50 -24.21 -28.81 0.11
N ASP A 51 -24.11 -30.11 0.23
CA ASP A 51 -25.28 -31.02 0.21
C ASP A 51 -26.28 -30.68 1.31
N GLU A 52 -25.81 -30.23 2.47
CA GLU A 52 -26.68 -29.95 3.62
C GLU A 52 -27.31 -28.55 3.60
N PHE A 53 -26.58 -27.55 3.12
CA PHE A 53 -26.99 -26.15 3.27
C PHE A 53 -27.22 -25.40 1.94
N ARG A 54 -27.09 -26.05 0.79
CA ARG A 54 -27.24 -25.42 -0.52
C ARG A 54 -28.60 -24.75 -0.67
N ILE A 55 -28.63 -23.70 -1.47
CA ILE A 55 -29.84 -23.02 -1.88
C ILE A 55 -30.27 -23.64 -3.21
N PRO A 56 -31.41 -24.35 -3.27
CA PRO A 56 -31.93 -24.89 -4.53
C PRO A 56 -32.15 -23.77 -5.55
N THR A 57 -31.95 -24.07 -6.81
CA THR A 57 -32.25 -23.14 -7.90
C THR A 57 -33.48 -23.64 -8.68
N LEU A 58 -34.27 -22.72 -9.26
CA LEU A 58 -35.44 -23.10 -10.06
C LEU A 58 -35.04 -23.95 -11.27
N ALA A 59 -33.85 -23.72 -11.84
CA ALA A 59 -33.33 -24.50 -12.96
C ALA A 59 -33.09 -25.98 -12.66
N GLU A 60 -33.00 -26.39 -11.40
CA GLU A 60 -32.88 -27.80 -10.99
C GLU A 60 -34.23 -28.52 -11.09
N TYR A 61 -35.30 -27.80 -10.99
CA TYR A 61 -36.66 -28.33 -10.99
C TYR A 61 -37.38 -28.16 -12.33
N TYR A 62 -37.01 -27.13 -13.09
CA TYR A 62 -37.59 -26.81 -14.37
C TYR A 62 -36.50 -26.57 -15.41
N GLN A 63 -36.41 -27.48 -16.38
CA GLN A 63 -35.50 -27.41 -17.53
C GLN A 63 -36.30 -27.51 -18.82
N PRO A 64 -36.88 -26.43 -19.34
CA PRO A 64 -37.63 -26.45 -20.56
C PRO A 64 -36.75 -26.81 -21.77
N ASN A 65 -37.26 -27.66 -22.67
CA ASN A 65 -36.62 -27.86 -23.96
C ASN A 65 -37.05 -26.72 -24.90
N TYR A 66 -36.22 -25.72 -25.07
CA TYR A 66 -36.51 -24.51 -25.84
C TYR A 66 -36.79 -24.77 -27.34
N GLU A 67 -36.36 -25.93 -27.88
CA GLU A 67 -36.60 -26.28 -29.28
C GLU A 67 -37.98 -26.89 -29.51
N THR A 68 -38.56 -27.54 -28.50
CA THR A 68 -39.80 -28.31 -28.63
C THR A 68 -40.95 -27.82 -27.74
N THR A 69 -40.66 -26.96 -26.76
CA THR A 69 -41.65 -26.49 -25.80
C THR A 69 -42.41 -25.28 -26.34
N ASP A 70 -43.71 -25.44 -26.56
CA ASP A 70 -44.62 -24.31 -26.73
C ASP A 70 -44.98 -23.74 -25.36
N PHE A 71 -44.33 -22.65 -25.00
CA PHE A 71 -44.43 -22.02 -23.66
C PHE A 71 -45.82 -21.47 -23.35
N ASP A 72 -46.64 -21.21 -24.37
CA ASP A 72 -48.02 -20.70 -24.21
C ASP A 72 -49.01 -21.85 -24.07
N SER A 73 -48.59 -23.10 -24.23
CA SER A 73 -49.47 -24.25 -24.10
C SER A 73 -49.89 -24.48 -22.64
N PRO A 74 -51.15 -24.88 -22.37
CA PRO A 74 -51.63 -25.21 -21.02
C PRO A 74 -50.79 -26.32 -20.34
N ALA A 75 -50.24 -27.23 -21.12
CA ALA A 75 -49.39 -28.30 -20.62
C ALA A 75 -48.06 -27.77 -20.12
N ALA A 76 -47.40 -26.84 -20.84
CA ALA A 76 -46.13 -26.22 -20.41
C ALA A 76 -46.33 -25.35 -19.17
N GLN A 77 -47.44 -24.63 -19.08
CA GLN A 77 -47.78 -23.84 -17.89
C GLN A 77 -48.01 -24.73 -16.66
N ALA A 78 -48.75 -25.83 -16.80
CA ALA A 78 -48.98 -26.77 -15.70
C ALA A 78 -47.67 -27.46 -15.25
N ASP A 79 -46.74 -27.74 -16.16
CA ASP A 79 -45.44 -28.31 -15.82
C ASP A 79 -44.56 -27.30 -15.11
N TYR A 80 -44.56 -26.05 -15.54
CA TYR A 80 -43.88 -24.96 -14.84
C TYR A 80 -44.43 -24.75 -13.44
N GLU A 81 -45.75 -24.66 -13.25
CA GLU A 81 -46.38 -24.49 -11.94
C GLU A 81 -46.03 -25.63 -11.00
N ARG A 82 -46.11 -26.89 -11.46
CA ARG A 82 -45.70 -28.05 -10.66
C ARG A 82 -44.24 -28.00 -10.26
N SER A 83 -43.35 -27.63 -11.19
CA SER A 83 -41.91 -27.50 -10.93
C SER A 83 -41.63 -26.37 -9.96
N PHE A 84 -42.35 -25.27 -10.05
CA PHE A 84 -42.26 -24.13 -9.16
C PHE A 84 -42.74 -24.47 -7.73
N ASP A 85 -43.87 -25.24 -7.61
CA ASP A 85 -44.33 -25.72 -6.31
C ASP A 85 -43.32 -26.67 -5.66
N ASN A 86 -42.70 -27.57 -6.42
CA ASN A 86 -41.64 -28.44 -5.94
C ASN A 86 -40.42 -27.65 -5.48
N TYR A 87 -40.04 -26.63 -6.23
CA TYR A 87 -38.94 -25.70 -5.84
C TYR A 87 -39.29 -24.95 -4.52
N GLN A 88 -40.53 -24.45 -4.40
CA GLN A 88 -40.96 -23.77 -3.17
C GLN A 88 -40.98 -24.71 -1.97
N ALA A 89 -41.43 -25.94 -2.12
CA ALA A 89 -41.41 -26.96 -1.08
C ALA A 89 -39.96 -27.29 -0.64
N ALA A 90 -39.05 -27.41 -1.61
CA ALA A 90 -37.63 -27.61 -1.32
C ALA A 90 -37.01 -26.40 -0.59
N MET A 91 -37.35 -25.19 -1.01
CA MET A 91 -36.91 -23.95 -0.32
C MET A 91 -37.44 -23.85 1.11
N ALA A 92 -38.68 -24.27 1.36
CA ALA A 92 -39.31 -24.25 2.68
C ALA A 92 -38.69 -25.30 3.64
N SER A 93 -38.35 -26.48 3.13
CA SER A 93 -37.87 -27.62 3.91
C SER A 93 -36.32 -27.62 4.12
N ARG A 94 -35.56 -26.77 3.39
CA ARG A 94 -34.10 -26.75 3.47
C ARG A 94 -33.57 -26.30 4.83
N LYS A 95 -32.42 -26.80 5.19
CA LYS A 95 -31.69 -26.34 6.37
C LYS A 95 -30.92 -25.05 6.04
N LYS A 96 -31.01 -24.08 6.96
CA LYS A 96 -30.25 -22.83 6.87
C LYS A 96 -28.96 -22.95 7.68
N LEU A 97 -27.89 -22.28 7.22
CA LEU A 97 -26.67 -22.15 8.00
C LEU A 97 -26.96 -21.48 9.34
N PRO A 98 -26.44 -22.01 10.46
CA PRO A 98 -26.73 -21.48 11.79
C PRO A 98 -26.10 -20.10 12.00
N VAL A 99 -25.05 -19.75 11.25
CA VAL A 99 -24.35 -18.46 11.33
C VAL A 99 -24.57 -17.71 10.01
N PHE A 100 -25.03 -16.46 10.10
CA PHE A 100 -25.32 -15.58 8.97
C PHE A 100 -26.34 -16.11 7.93
N GLY A 101 -26.89 -17.30 8.12
CA GLY A 101 -27.93 -17.87 7.26
C GLY A 101 -27.56 -17.89 5.78
N ASP A 102 -28.54 -17.54 4.93
CA ASP A 102 -28.39 -17.57 3.48
C ASP A 102 -27.34 -16.57 2.94
N THR A 103 -27.12 -15.48 3.67
CA THR A 103 -26.10 -14.49 3.27
C THR A 103 -24.73 -15.11 3.27
N PHE A 104 -24.39 -15.89 4.32
CA PHE A 104 -23.11 -16.57 4.39
C PHE A 104 -22.93 -17.60 3.27
N PHE A 105 -23.97 -18.38 2.99
CA PHE A 105 -23.93 -19.36 1.90
C PHE A 105 -23.72 -18.68 0.54
N LYS A 106 -24.35 -17.53 0.29
CA LYS A 106 -24.15 -16.77 -0.94
C LYS A 106 -22.72 -16.28 -1.13
N PHE A 107 -22.02 -15.96 -0.03
CA PHE A 107 -20.62 -15.54 -0.10
C PHE A 107 -19.65 -16.69 -0.37
N PHE A 108 -19.90 -17.87 0.19
CA PHE A 108 -18.95 -18.99 0.13
C PHE A 108 -19.38 -20.13 -0.76
N SER A 109 -20.67 -20.33 -0.99
CA SER A 109 -21.35 -21.39 -1.78
C SER A 109 -20.92 -22.84 -1.52
N PHE A 110 -19.74 -23.08 -0.95
CA PHE A 110 -19.12 -24.40 -0.69
C PHE A 110 -19.09 -25.32 -1.90
N GLU A 111 -18.89 -24.73 -3.10
CA GLU A 111 -18.93 -25.46 -4.37
C GLU A 111 -17.84 -26.57 -4.41
N PRO A 112 -18.20 -27.86 -4.53
CA PRO A 112 -17.21 -28.95 -4.48
C PRO A 112 -16.27 -28.97 -5.68
N THR A 113 -16.68 -28.41 -6.81
CA THR A 113 -15.92 -28.42 -8.07
C THR A 113 -14.90 -27.28 -8.15
N ALA A 114 -14.97 -26.29 -7.26
CA ALA A 114 -14.14 -25.11 -7.27
C ALA A 114 -12.77 -25.30 -6.59
N PHE A 115 -12.21 -26.51 -6.60
CA PHE A 115 -10.93 -26.85 -5.92
C PHE A 115 -9.71 -26.05 -6.41
N TYR A 116 -9.78 -25.41 -7.57
CA TYR A 116 -8.70 -24.55 -8.11
C TYR A 116 -8.77 -23.11 -7.59
N GLU A 117 -9.88 -22.69 -7.00
CA GLU A 117 -10.08 -21.33 -6.50
C GLU A 117 -9.04 -20.89 -5.46
N PRO A 118 -8.62 -21.73 -4.48
CA PRO A 118 -7.61 -21.31 -3.51
C PRO A 118 -6.27 -20.95 -4.16
N LEU A 119 -5.84 -21.69 -5.17
CA LEU A 119 -4.59 -21.41 -5.88
C LEU A 119 -4.67 -20.06 -6.62
N LEU A 120 -5.73 -19.85 -7.37
CA LEU A 120 -5.93 -18.61 -8.13
C LEU A 120 -6.26 -17.44 -7.20
N GLY A 121 -7.15 -17.64 -6.25
CA GLY A 121 -7.60 -16.60 -5.33
C GLY A 121 -6.48 -16.05 -4.46
N ILE A 122 -5.65 -16.91 -3.89
CA ILE A 122 -4.51 -16.48 -3.07
C ILE A 122 -3.49 -15.72 -3.91
N SER A 123 -3.09 -16.27 -5.05
CA SER A 123 -2.06 -15.67 -5.89
C SER A 123 -2.54 -14.36 -6.51
N THR A 124 -3.77 -14.32 -7.08
CA THR A 124 -4.24 -13.19 -7.87
C THR A 124 -4.85 -12.06 -7.03
N PHE A 125 -5.51 -12.39 -5.92
CA PHE A 125 -6.25 -11.40 -5.13
C PHE A 125 -5.72 -11.23 -3.71
N TYR A 126 -5.58 -12.32 -2.95
CA TYR A 126 -5.28 -12.21 -1.52
C TYR A 126 -3.89 -11.62 -1.25
N VAL A 127 -2.85 -12.12 -1.92
CA VAL A 127 -1.48 -11.60 -1.76
C VAL A 127 -1.36 -10.14 -2.17
N PRO A 128 -1.87 -9.68 -3.34
CA PRO A 128 -1.89 -8.25 -3.68
C PRO A 128 -2.69 -7.39 -2.69
N ILE A 129 -3.84 -7.87 -2.17
CA ILE A 129 -4.60 -7.16 -1.15
C ILE A 129 -3.77 -6.99 0.13
N LEU A 130 -3.09 -8.04 0.59
CA LEU A 130 -2.22 -7.96 1.76
C LEU A 130 -1.06 -6.98 1.56
N VAL A 131 -0.40 -7.02 0.39
CA VAL A 131 0.67 -6.06 0.05
C VAL A 131 0.13 -4.63 0.02
N LEU A 132 -1.06 -4.41 -0.52
CA LEU A 132 -1.73 -3.11 -0.51
C LEU A 132 -1.97 -2.61 0.92
N LEU A 133 -2.57 -3.44 1.76
CA LEU A 133 -2.87 -3.11 3.15
C LEU A 133 -1.59 -2.81 3.94
N ILE A 134 -0.56 -3.64 3.80
CA ILE A 134 0.72 -3.41 4.46
C ILE A 134 1.39 -2.13 3.95
N SER A 135 1.31 -1.83 2.66
CA SER A 135 1.85 -0.57 2.11
C SER A 135 1.11 0.67 2.64
N ILE A 136 -0.16 0.53 3.02
CA ILE A 136 -0.95 1.59 3.65
C ILE A 136 -0.61 1.72 5.15
N PHE A 137 -0.60 0.60 5.88
CA PHE A 137 -0.48 0.58 7.34
C PHE A 137 0.96 0.57 7.86
N SER A 138 1.95 0.32 7.02
CA SER A 138 3.36 0.15 7.39
C SER A 138 4.28 1.04 6.55
N ALA A 139 5.40 1.46 7.11
CA ALA A 139 6.39 2.32 6.42
C ALA A 139 7.35 1.54 5.50
N ILE A 140 6.96 0.37 4.98
CA ILE A 140 7.86 -0.55 4.26
C ILE A 140 8.16 -0.10 2.83
N GLY A 141 7.32 0.76 2.24
CA GLY A 141 7.52 1.25 0.87
C GLY A 141 6.22 1.44 0.10
N SER A 142 6.33 1.77 -1.19
CA SER A 142 5.15 1.87 -2.07
C SER A 142 4.67 0.48 -2.48
N PHE A 143 3.34 0.34 -2.69
CA PHE A 143 2.72 -0.90 -3.14
C PHE A 143 3.46 -1.58 -4.30
N GLY A 144 3.76 -0.84 -5.37
CA GLY A 144 4.41 -1.41 -6.55
C GLY A 144 5.84 -1.90 -6.29
N LEU A 145 6.57 -1.26 -5.39
CA LEU A 145 7.93 -1.67 -5.03
C LEU A 145 7.90 -2.95 -4.19
N VAL A 146 7.03 -3.00 -3.16
CA VAL A 146 6.87 -4.18 -2.30
C VAL A 146 6.34 -5.36 -3.11
N LEU A 147 5.34 -5.14 -3.97
CA LEU A 147 4.80 -6.19 -4.83
C LEU A 147 5.87 -6.77 -5.76
N ARG A 148 6.71 -5.92 -6.38
CA ARG A 148 7.77 -6.37 -7.31
C ARG A 148 8.88 -7.15 -6.59
N ARG A 149 9.24 -6.73 -5.37
CA ARG A 149 10.33 -7.34 -4.60
C ARG A 149 9.91 -8.61 -3.88
N ASP A 150 8.78 -8.59 -3.20
CA ASP A 150 8.44 -9.57 -2.19
C ASP A 150 7.27 -10.50 -2.60
N TYR A 151 6.62 -10.25 -3.76
CA TYR A 151 5.45 -11.02 -4.20
C TYR A 151 5.73 -12.53 -4.29
N GLY A 152 6.84 -12.92 -4.92
CA GLY A 152 7.17 -14.33 -5.10
C GLY A 152 7.34 -15.09 -3.78
N ALA A 153 8.07 -14.50 -2.84
CA ALA A 153 8.27 -15.06 -1.51
C ALA A 153 6.95 -15.12 -0.73
N LEU A 154 6.18 -14.01 -0.73
CA LEU A 154 4.90 -13.96 -0.03
C LEU A 154 3.86 -14.92 -0.63
N ALA A 155 3.80 -15.05 -1.96
CA ALA A 155 2.92 -16.00 -2.62
C ALA A 155 3.27 -17.45 -2.26
N THR A 156 4.55 -17.80 -2.28
CA THR A 156 5.02 -19.15 -1.90
C THR A 156 4.69 -19.46 -0.43
N CYS A 157 4.98 -18.53 0.49
CA CYS A 157 4.63 -18.66 1.89
C CYS A 157 3.12 -18.78 2.11
N SER A 158 2.31 -17.99 1.37
CA SER A 158 0.84 -18.01 1.49
C SER A 158 0.25 -19.34 1.00
N LEU A 159 0.74 -19.86 -0.12
CA LEU A 159 0.29 -21.15 -0.66
C LEU A 159 0.68 -22.31 0.28
N MET A 160 1.91 -22.32 0.80
CA MET A 160 2.35 -23.31 1.79
C MET A 160 1.55 -23.21 3.09
N ALA A 161 1.27 -21.99 3.56
CA ALA A 161 0.44 -21.76 4.74
C ALA A 161 -0.98 -22.27 4.53
N TRP A 162 -1.56 -22.05 3.34
CA TRP A 162 -2.91 -22.55 3.03
C TRP A 162 -2.93 -24.07 3.01
N ALA A 163 -1.98 -24.71 2.32
CA ALA A 163 -1.91 -26.18 2.26
C ALA A 163 -1.72 -26.78 3.66
N ALA A 164 -0.78 -26.24 4.47
CA ALA A 164 -0.59 -26.66 5.84
C ALA A 164 -1.86 -26.48 6.69
N ALA A 165 -2.52 -25.32 6.58
CA ALA A 165 -3.70 -25.04 7.38
C ALA A 165 -4.88 -25.97 7.07
N HIS A 166 -5.09 -26.34 5.81
CA HIS A 166 -6.24 -27.13 5.39
C HIS A 166 -5.99 -28.66 5.45
N LEU A 167 -4.74 -29.10 5.37
CA LEU A 167 -4.40 -30.52 5.35
C LEU A 167 -4.97 -31.33 6.53
N PRO A 168 -4.81 -30.96 7.82
CA PRO A 168 -5.35 -31.74 8.93
C PRO A 168 -6.87 -31.80 8.91
N PHE A 169 -7.53 -30.72 8.48
CA PHE A 169 -8.99 -30.66 8.39
C PHE A 169 -9.53 -31.45 7.19
N ALA A 170 -8.79 -31.50 6.08
CA ALA A 170 -9.10 -32.34 4.93
C ALA A 170 -9.02 -33.82 5.31
N LEU A 171 -7.97 -34.23 6.05
CA LEU A 171 -7.83 -35.60 6.57
C LEU A 171 -8.96 -35.94 7.55
N ALA A 172 -9.29 -35.03 8.47
CA ALA A 172 -10.42 -35.22 9.39
C ALA A 172 -11.75 -35.32 8.64
N GLY A 173 -11.98 -34.47 7.63
CA GLY A 173 -13.16 -34.53 6.77
C GLY A 173 -13.26 -35.85 6.03
N ALA A 174 -12.15 -36.39 5.49
CA ALA A 174 -12.12 -37.68 4.83
C ALA A 174 -12.41 -38.83 5.81
N ALA A 175 -11.84 -38.81 7.00
CA ALA A 175 -12.07 -39.84 8.03
C ALA A 175 -13.53 -39.85 8.52
N LEU A 176 -14.20 -38.68 8.56
CA LEU A 176 -15.57 -38.57 8.98
C LEU A 176 -16.59 -38.68 7.85
N PHE A 177 -16.14 -38.78 6.61
CA PHE A 177 -17.01 -38.64 5.42
C PHE A 177 -18.15 -39.66 5.36
N THR A 178 -17.89 -40.90 5.75
CA THR A 178 -18.88 -42.01 5.81
C THR A 178 -19.64 -42.07 7.14
N SER A 179 -19.26 -41.27 8.11
CA SER A 179 -19.88 -41.28 9.44
C SER A 179 -21.12 -40.40 9.49
N ALA A 180 -22.14 -40.85 10.23
CA ALA A 180 -23.36 -40.07 10.47
C ALA A 180 -23.16 -38.99 11.55
N VAL A 181 -22.23 -38.06 11.28
CA VAL A 181 -21.93 -36.92 12.19
C VAL A 181 -22.72 -35.69 11.81
N SER A 182 -22.94 -34.81 12.80
CA SER A 182 -23.63 -33.55 12.57
C SER A 182 -22.92 -32.68 11.53
N PRO A 183 -23.63 -32.08 10.58
CA PRO A 183 -23.06 -31.10 9.61
C PRO A 183 -22.31 -29.93 10.26
N LEU A 184 -22.65 -29.59 11.50
CA LEU A 184 -21.94 -28.55 12.27
C LEU A 184 -20.46 -28.88 12.51
N ILE A 185 -20.11 -30.18 12.54
CA ILE A 185 -18.71 -30.59 12.66
C ILE A 185 -17.92 -30.17 11.42
N TYR A 186 -18.49 -30.37 10.23
CA TYR A 186 -17.85 -29.93 8.97
C TYR A 186 -17.73 -28.40 8.90
N LEU A 187 -18.72 -27.67 9.42
CA LEU A 187 -18.63 -26.24 9.55
C LEU A 187 -17.47 -25.84 10.50
N GLY A 188 -17.31 -26.57 11.61
CA GLY A 188 -16.18 -26.41 12.53
C GLY A 188 -14.83 -26.69 11.87
N LEU A 189 -14.73 -27.75 11.03
CA LEU A 189 -13.52 -28.04 10.26
C LEU A 189 -13.19 -26.91 9.27
N TRP A 190 -14.19 -26.36 8.62
CA TRP A 190 -14.04 -25.24 7.69
C TRP A 190 -13.54 -23.97 8.40
N PHE A 191 -14.18 -23.56 9.49
CA PHE A 191 -13.73 -22.40 10.28
C PHE A 191 -12.36 -22.63 10.93
N GLY A 192 -12.09 -23.84 11.42
CA GLY A 192 -10.81 -24.19 12.01
C GLY A 192 -9.65 -24.10 11.02
N SER A 193 -9.86 -24.55 9.79
CA SER A 193 -8.85 -24.44 8.72
C SER A 193 -8.59 -22.99 8.36
N ALA A 194 -9.65 -22.18 8.24
CA ALA A 194 -9.54 -20.77 7.96
C ALA A 194 -8.81 -20.00 9.08
N LEU A 195 -9.14 -20.29 10.34
CA LEU A 195 -8.44 -19.68 11.48
C LEU A 195 -6.96 -20.01 11.51
N LEU A 196 -6.61 -21.29 11.30
CA LEU A 196 -5.21 -21.73 11.25
C LEU A 196 -4.46 -21.06 10.10
N PHE A 197 -5.10 -20.93 8.94
CA PHE A 197 -4.54 -20.18 7.81
C PHE A 197 -4.24 -18.73 8.20
N GLY A 198 -5.17 -18.03 8.85
CA GLY A 198 -4.98 -16.67 9.32
C GLY A 198 -3.79 -16.54 10.28
N VAL A 199 -3.65 -17.48 11.22
CA VAL A 199 -2.52 -17.50 12.15
C VAL A 199 -1.19 -17.67 11.40
N LEU A 200 -1.11 -18.61 10.47
CA LEU A 200 0.10 -18.83 9.67
C LEU A 200 0.43 -17.63 8.79
N MET A 201 -0.58 -16.94 8.25
CA MET A 201 -0.38 -15.72 7.46
C MET A 201 0.18 -14.55 8.28
N ILE A 202 -0.13 -14.44 9.56
CA ILE A 202 0.51 -13.46 10.45
C ILE A 202 2.01 -13.69 10.51
N PHE A 203 2.46 -14.94 10.64
CA PHE A 203 3.88 -15.30 10.63
C PHE A 203 4.50 -15.05 9.26
N ALA A 204 3.80 -15.36 8.15
CA ALA A 204 4.29 -15.11 6.79
C ALA A 204 4.54 -13.60 6.56
N LEU A 205 3.58 -12.74 6.90
CA LEU A 205 3.73 -11.29 6.75
C LEU A 205 4.86 -10.72 7.60
N ARG A 206 5.02 -11.23 8.83
CA ARG A 206 6.12 -10.80 9.69
C ARG A 206 7.48 -11.19 9.13
N THR A 207 7.61 -12.42 8.65
CA THR A 207 8.89 -12.94 8.18
C THR A 207 9.29 -12.31 6.84
N VAL A 208 8.36 -12.26 5.88
CA VAL A 208 8.64 -11.76 4.52
C VAL A 208 8.77 -10.22 4.50
N LEU A 209 7.90 -9.51 5.21
CA LEU A 209 7.80 -8.05 5.13
C LEU A 209 8.37 -7.32 6.36
N GLY A 210 8.81 -8.04 7.39
CA GLY A 210 9.39 -7.43 8.59
C GLY A 210 8.43 -6.58 9.43
N VAL A 211 7.11 -6.78 9.29
CA VAL A 211 6.09 -5.97 9.99
C VAL A 211 5.88 -6.43 11.42
N ASN A 212 5.42 -5.51 12.29
CA ASN A 212 5.06 -5.85 13.65
C ASN A 212 3.77 -6.70 13.71
N TYR A 213 3.53 -7.39 14.84
CA TYR A 213 2.35 -8.26 15.02
C TYR A 213 1.03 -7.52 14.80
N GLY A 214 0.88 -6.31 15.33
CA GLY A 214 -0.35 -5.54 15.20
C GLY A 214 -0.69 -5.22 13.75
N ALA A 215 0.29 -4.81 12.95
CA ALA A 215 0.09 -4.55 11.52
C ALA A 215 -0.23 -5.84 10.74
N ALA A 216 0.44 -6.96 11.07
CA ALA A 216 0.19 -8.24 10.43
C ALA A 216 -1.23 -8.76 10.74
N VAL A 217 -1.67 -8.72 12.00
CA VAL A 217 -3.04 -9.10 12.42
C VAL A 217 -4.09 -8.25 11.73
N MET A 218 -3.91 -6.93 11.72
CA MET A 218 -4.83 -6.01 11.05
C MET A 218 -4.88 -6.27 9.53
N ALA A 219 -3.74 -6.48 8.89
CA ALA A 219 -3.70 -6.77 7.47
C ALA A 219 -4.40 -8.09 7.13
N VAL A 220 -4.20 -9.15 7.92
CA VAL A 220 -4.88 -10.44 7.71
C VAL A 220 -6.38 -10.31 7.93
N ALA A 221 -6.83 -9.66 9.01
CA ALA A 221 -8.25 -9.50 9.31
C ALA A 221 -8.99 -8.67 8.23
N ILE A 222 -8.43 -7.52 7.85
CA ILE A 222 -9.00 -6.68 6.80
C ILE A 222 -8.84 -7.36 5.42
N GLY A 223 -7.72 -8.05 5.20
CA GLY A 223 -7.46 -8.81 3.98
C GLY A 223 -8.48 -9.91 3.72
N TRP A 224 -8.95 -10.58 4.76
CA TRP A 224 -10.04 -11.56 4.65
C TRP A 224 -11.34 -10.93 4.19
N ILE A 225 -11.71 -9.80 4.78
CA ILE A 225 -12.92 -9.06 4.38
C ILE A 225 -12.78 -8.63 2.91
N GLY A 226 -11.64 -8.06 2.54
CA GLY A 226 -11.36 -7.62 1.18
C GLY A 226 -11.33 -8.77 0.17
N PHE A 227 -10.75 -9.92 0.54
CA PHE A 227 -10.71 -11.11 -0.29
C PHE A 227 -12.11 -11.71 -0.49
N THR A 228 -12.89 -11.86 0.59
CA THR A 228 -14.26 -12.36 0.52
C THR A 228 -15.15 -11.45 -0.35
N LEU A 229 -15.02 -10.13 -0.19
CA LEU A 229 -15.75 -9.17 -1.01
C LEU A 229 -15.32 -9.26 -2.49
N ALA A 230 -14.02 -9.40 -2.75
CA ALA A 230 -13.51 -9.57 -4.11
C ALA A 230 -14.09 -10.84 -4.76
N MET A 231 -14.02 -11.98 -4.07
CA MET A 231 -14.57 -13.25 -4.58
C MET A 231 -16.09 -13.17 -4.80
N TYR A 232 -16.82 -12.52 -3.90
CA TYR A 232 -18.27 -12.30 -4.08
C TYR A 232 -18.57 -11.45 -5.31
N VAL A 233 -17.85 -10.39 -5.56
CA VAL A 233 -18.03 -9.55 -6.75
C VAL A 233 -17.67 -10.33 -8.01
N PHE A 234 -16.59 -11.11 -7.97
CA PHE A 234 -16.10 -11.85 -9.13
C PHE A 234 -17.01 -13.02 -9.55
N GLN A 235 -17.84 -13.55 -8.67
CA GLN A 235 -18.83 -14.58 -9.10
C GLN A 235 -19.89 -14.02 -10.06
N TYR A 236 -20.13 -12.71 -10.07
CA TYR A 236 -21.02 -12.02 -11.01
C TYR A 236 -20.31 -11.52 -12.26
N VAL A 237 -18.98 -11.60 -12.27
CA VAL A 237 -18.17 -11.15 -13.39
C VAL A 237 -17.95 -12.33 -14.33
N SER A 238 -18.37 -12.18 -15.59
CA SER A 238 -18.12 -13.21 -16.59
C SER A 238 -16.64 -13.64 -16.59
N PRO A 239 -16.32 -14.95 -16.67
CA PRO A 239 -14.94 -15.43 -16.75
C PRO A 239 -14.09 -14.75 -17.84
N TRP A 240 -14.77 -14.22 -18.86
CA TRP A 240 -14.18 -13.43 -19.93
C TRP A 240 -13.49 -12.14 -19.42
N MET A 241 -14.04 -11.52 -18.41
CA MET A 241 -13.46 -10.31 -17.79
C MET A 241 -12.24 -10.60 -16.93
N LEU A 242 -11.99 -11.86 -16.58
CA LEU A 242 -10.78 -12.33 -15.88
C LEU A 242 -9.67 -12.75 -16.85
N SER A 243 -9.88 -12.54 -18.16
CA SER A 243 -8.81 -12.85 -19.13
C SER A 243 -7.53 -12.09 -18.76
N PRO A 244 -6.35 -12.73 -18.89
CA PRO A 244 -5.06 -12.07 -18.63
C PRO A 244 -4.87 -10.77 -19.42
N PHE A 245 -5.49 -10.68 -20.60
CA PHE A 245 -5.49 -9.51 -21.45
C PHE A 245 -6.25 -8.33 -20.82
N LEU A 246 -7.42 -8.58 -20.26
CA LEU A 246 -8.25 -7.54 -19.65
C LEU A 246 -7.64 -7.09 -18.30
N LEU A 247 -7.13 -8.03 -17.50
CA LEU A 247 -6.37 -7.71 -16.27
C LEU A 247 -5.12 -6.86 -16.57
N PHE A 248 -4.40 -7.16 -17.65
CA PHE A 248 -3.27 -6.35 -18.11
C PHE A 248 -3.71 -4.91 -18.44
N TRP A 249 -4.82 -4.72 -19.15
CA TRP A 249 -5.37 -3.41 -19.44
C TRP A 249 -5.85 -2.66 -18.20
N VAL A 250 -6.50 -3.34 -17.26
CA VAL A 250 -6.90 -2.75 -15.99
C VAL A 250 -5.68 -2.27 -15.19
N VAL A 251 -4.63 -3.09 -15.11
CA VAL A 251 -3.37 -2.69 -14.43
C VAL A 251 -2.69 -1.49 -15.11
N ILE A 252 -2.69 -1.43 -16.44
CA ILE A 252 -2.09 -0.30 -17.18
C ILE A 252 -2.94 0.96 -17.02
N TYR A 253 -4.24 0.89 -17.21
CA TYR A 253 -5.12 2.07 -17.17
C TYR A 253 -5.38 2.59 -15.76
N PHE A 254 -5.67 1.69 -14.81
CA PHE A 254 -5.99 2.06 -13.44
C PHE A 254 -4.79 2.05 -12.50
N GLY A 255 -3.69 1.37 -12.84
CA GLY A 255 -2.50 1.31 -12.01
C GLY A 255 -1.84 2.68 -11.78
N GLY A 256 -1.88 3.56 -12.79
CA GLY A 256 -1.42 4.95 -12.67
C GLY A 256 -2.34 5.81 -11.81
N PHE A 257 -3.66 5.65 -11.95
CA PHE A 257 -4.67 6.38 -11.20
C PHE A 257 -4.74 5.93 -9.73
N LEU A 258 -4.90 4.64 -9.50
CA LEU A 258 -4.90 4.04 -8.15
C LEU A 258 -3.56 4.26 -7.42
N GLY A 259 -2.44 4.23 -8.14
CA GLY A 259 -1.13 4.47 -7.55
C GLY A 259 -0.94 5.89 -6.99
N GLY A 260 -1.62 6.90 -7.56
CA GLY A 260 -1.59 8.29 -7.08
C GLY A 260 -2.42 8.48 -5.81
N GLU A 261 -3.66 8.02 -5.81
CA GLU A 261 -4.59 8.13 -4.68
C GLU A 261 -4.12 7.32 -3.46
N VAL A 262 -3.70 6.07 -3.69
CA VAL A 262 -3.18 5.20 -2.62
C VAL A 262 -1.87 5.75 -2.03
N ARG A 263 -1.00 6.38 -2.84
CA ARG A 263 0.20 7.07 -2.33
C ARG A 263 -0.16 8.25 -1.45
N GLY A 264 -1.17 9.04 -1.80
CA GLY A 264 -1.64 10.17 -1.00
C GLY A 264 -2.14 9.73 0.38
N PHE A 265 -2.99 8.71 0.42
CA PHE A 265 -3.54 8.16 1.66
C PHE A 265 -2.46 7.48 2.51
N GLY A 266 -1.59 6.67 1.90
CA GLY A 266 -0.47 6.02 2.57
C GLY A 266 0.56 7.01 3.11
N ASN A 267 0.79 8.15 2.44
CA ASN A 267 1.70 9.20 2.91
C ASN A 267 1.16 9.89 4.18
N ALA A 268 -0.13 10.23 4.23
CA ALA A 268 -0.74 10.83 5.41
C ALA A 268 -0.66 9.90 6.64
N PHE A 269 -0.91 8.59 6.43
CA PHE A 269 -0.82 7.61 7.51
C PHE A 269 0.63 7.41 7.96
N ARG A 270 1.59 7.30 7.03
CA ARG A 270 3.03 7.21 7.32
C ARG A 270 3.55 8.43 8.08
N GLN A 271 3.14 9.63 7.71
CA GLN A 271 3.49 10.85 8.45
C GLN A 271 3.00 10.79 9.90
N LYS A 272 1.78 10.30 10.16
CA LYS A 272 1.26 10.14 11.51
C LYS A 272 2.04 9.09 12.31
N GLN A 273 2.44 8.00 11.68
CA GLN A 273 3.23 6.93 12.30
C GLN A 273 4.67 7.39 12.58
N ASN A 274 5.32 8.05 11.61
CA ASN A 274 6.66 8.63 11.79
C ASN A 274 6.66 9.68 12.90
N PHE A 275 5.66 10.54 12.97
CA PHE A 275 5.53 11.50 14.05
C PHE A 275 5.48 10.83 15.43
N LYS A 276 4.66 9.78 15.60
CA LYS A 276 4.60 9.02 16.85
C LYS A 276 5.93 8.35 17.19
N ARG A 277 6.63 7.80 16.19
CA ARG A 277 7.93 7.16 16.37
C ARG A 277 8.99 8.16 16.84
N PHE A 278 9.12 9.30 16.15
CA PHE A 278 10.09 10.31 16.52
C PHE A 278 9.75 10.97 17.85
N LEU A 279 8.47 11.18 18.17
CA LEU A 279 8.03 11.66 19.47
C LEU A 279 8.42 10.67 20.59
N HIS A 280 8.22 9.38 20.35
CA HIS A 280 8.64 8.33 21.27
C HIS A 280 10.16 8.32 21.44
N ASN A 281 10.93 8.37 20.36
CA ASN A 281 12.40 8.42 20.41
C ASN A 281 12.89 9.63 21.19
N ALA A 282 12.39 10.82 20.92
CA ALA A 282 12.74 12.04 21.65
C ALA A 282 12.30 12.01 23.13
N THR A 283 11.31 11.17 23.50
CA THR A 283 10.87 10.99 24.88
C THR A 283 11.75 9.99 25.61
N VAL A 284 12.12 8.88 24.96
CA VAL A 284 12.98 7.82 25.53
C VAL A 284 14.43 8.26 25.59
N ASN A 285 14.92 8.92 24.55
CA ASN A 285 16.26 9.52 24.49
C ASN A 285 16.17 11.02 24.18
N PRO A 286 16.07 11.89 25.20
CA PRO A 286 15.99 13.35 24.98
C PRO A 286 17.24 13.97 24.36
N ARG A 287 18.35 13.22 24.24
CA ARG A 287 19.61 13.65 23.59
C ARG A 287 19.75 13.09 22.16
N ASP A 288 18.67 12.67 21.54
CA ASP A 288 18.64 12.24 20.13
C ASP A 288 18.38 13.47 19.24
N ALA A 289 19.46 14.08 18.72
CA ALA A 289 19.38 15.25 17.85
C ALA A 289 18.58 14.97 16.58
N ASP A 290 18.79 13.80 15.94
CA ASP A 290 18.04 13.39 14.73
C ASP A 290 16.53 13.31 14.99
N ALA A 291 16.10 12.72 16.11
CA ALA A 291 14.69 12.66 16.47
C ALA A 291 14.08 14.07 16.58
N HIS A 292 14.82 15.03 17.14
CA HIS A 292 14.39 16.42 17.22
C HIS A 292 14.36 17.10 15.84
N VAL A 293 15.35 16.88 14.98
CA VAL A 293 15.34 17.36 13.58
C VAL A 293 14.09 16.87 12.84
N GLN A 294 13.83 15.56 12.90
CA GLN A 294 12.68 14.96 12.21
C GLN A 294 11.33 15.50 12.74
N LEU A 295 11.20 15.70 14.04
CA LEU A 295 10.02 16.36 14.63
C LEU A 295 9.89 17.80 14.14
N GLY A 296 10.97 18.55 14.09
CA GLY A 296 11.00 19.89 13.56
C GLY A 296 10.51 19.95 12.10
N LEU A 297 11.02 19.08 11.24
CA LEU A 297 10.60 18.98 9.83
C LEU A 297 9.12 18.63 9.70
N ILE A 298 8.60 17.72 10.52
CA ILE A 298 7.17 17.37 10.51
C ILE A 298 6.30 18.56 10.94
N TYR A 299 6.71 19.31 11.98
CA TYR A 299 5.98 20.50 12.40
C TYR A 299 6.02 21.61 11.35
N GLN A 300 7.16 21.80 10.65
CA GLN A 300 7.29 22.74 9.55
C GLN A 300 6.36 22.39 8.37
N GLN A 301 6.29 21.11 7.98
CA GLN A 301 5.34 20.64 6.96
C GLN A 301 3.87 20.93 7.34
N ARG A 302 3.58 20.93 8.64
CA ARG A 302 2.25 21.29 9.18
C ARG A 302 2.04 22.80 9.35
N ARG A 303 2.98 23.63 8.87
CA ARG A 303 3.00 25.09 9.04
C ARG A 303 2.95 25.55 10.51
N GLN A 304 3.54 24.76 11.41
CA GLN A 304 3.67 25.05 12.84
C GLN A 304 5.09 25.50 13.15
N ASP A 305 5.54 26.57 12.53
CA ASP A 305 6.94 27.02 12.56
C ASP A 305 7.46 27.31 13.97
N ALA A 306 6.60 27.78 14.87
CA ALA A 306 6.98 27.98 16.28
C ALA A 306 7.39 26.67 16.98
N LYS A 307 6.65 25.58 16.75
CA LYS A 307 6.98 24.28 17.30
C LYS A 307 8.18 23.66 16.60
N ALA A 308 8.28 23.83 15.28
CA ALA A 308 9.43 23.40 14.51
C ALA A 308 10.72 24.01 15.07
N LEU A 309 10.72 25.33 15.30
CA LEU A 309 11.86 26.04 15.86
C LEU A 309 12.28 25.49 17.23
N VAL A 310 11.34 25.19 18.13
CA VAL A 310 11.65 24.57 19.44
C VAL A 310 12.43 23.26 19.26
N HIS A 311 12.02 22.43 18.32
CA HIS A 311 12.68 21.15 18.09
C HIS A 311 14.04 21.32 17.39
N PHE A 312 14.16 22.19 16.40
CA PHE A 312 15.46 22.49 15.78
C PHE A 312 16.44 23.11 16.79
N THR A 313 15.97 24.02 17.66
CA THR A 313 16.82 24.56 18.72
C THR A 313 17.32 23.48 19.67
N LYS A 314 16.44 22.54 20.08
CA LYS A 314 16.87 21.39 20.88
C LYS A 314 17.90 20.52 20.15
N ALA A 315 17.76 20.34 18.84
CA ALA A 315 18.74 19.59 18.07
C ALA A 315 20.13 20.24 18.12
N ILE A 316 20.25 21.56 17.94
CA ILE A 316 21.54 22.27 18.03
C ILE A 316 22.04 22.43 19.46
N GLU A 317 21.17 22.37 20.47
CA GLU A 317 21.62 22.29 21.88
C GLU A 317 22.31 20.95 22.19
N ILE A 318 21.94 19.88 21.47
CA ILE A 318 22.52 18.54 21.61
C ILE A 318 23.77 18.41 20.74
N ASP A 319 23.66 18.83 19.48
CA ASP A 319 24.73 18.84 18.49
C ASP A 319 24.73 20.20 17.77
N ALA A 320 25.65 21.05 18.13
CA ALA A 320 25.77 22.43 17.61
C ALA A 320 26.07 22.45 16.10
N GLU A 321 26.62 21.36 15.58
CA GLU A 321 26.99 21.21 14.18
C GLU A 321 25.91 20.50 13.35
N GLU A 322 24.75 20.16 13.93
CA GLU A 322 23.66 19.50 13.21
C GLU A 322 23.20 20.32 11.99
N ILE A 323 23.53 19.82 10.80
CA ILE A 323 23.43 20.56 9.52
C ILE A 323 21.98 20.93 9.20
N ASP A 324 21.07 19.94 9.27
CA ASP A 324 19.67 20.14 8.92
C ASP A 324 18.99 21.14 9.87
N ALA A 325 19.26 21.05 11.17
CA ALA A 325 18.71 21.98 12.14
C ALA A 325 19.21 23.41 11.90
N ASN A 326 20.53 23.59 11.72
CA ASN A 326 21.10 24.91 11.42
C ASN A 326 20.54 25.48 10.12
N TYR A 327 20.41 24.69 9.05
CA TYR A 327 19.81 25.13 7.79
C TYR A 327 18.36 25.61 7.98
N GLN A 328 17.53 24.85 8.70
CA GLN A 328 16.14 25.23 8.91
C GLN A 328 15.98 26.44 9.85
N ILE A 329 16.79 26.53 10.90
CA ILE A 329 16.79 27.71 11.77
C ILE A 329 17.20 28.95 10.97
N GLY A 330 18.25 28.89 10.16
CA GLY A 330 18.68 29.96 9.28
C GLY A 330 17.56 30.45 8.36
N ARG A 331 16.82 29.54 7.72
CA ARG A 331 15.66 29.87 6.88
C ARG A 331 14.53 30.56 7.67
N ILE A 332 14.22 30.04 8.86
CA ILE A 332 13.19 30.64 9.73
C ILE A 332 13.63 32.02 10.21
N ALA A 333 14.90 32.21 10.58
CA ALA A 333 15.47 33.48 10.99
C ALA A 333 15.40 34.53 9.86
N ARG A 334 15.76 34.14 8.62
CA ARG A 334 15.64 35.01 7.45
C ARG A 334 14.19 35.49 7.24
N VAL A 335 13.22 34.57 7.29
CA VAL A 335 11.79 34.92 7.13
C VAL A 335 11.29 35.87 8.23
N LYS A 336 11.86 35.76 9.45
CA LYS A 336 11.56 36.67 10.57
C LYS A 336 12.29 38.01 10.50
N GLY A 337 13.22 38.18 9.56
CA GLY A 337 14.05 39.38 9.41
C GLY A 337 15.29 39.40 10.29
N ASP A 338 15.59 38.35 11.04
CA ASP A 338 16.84 38.22 11.80
C ASP A 338 17.96 37.69 10.89
N LEU A 339 18.43 38.61 10.02
CA LEU A 339 19.34 38.26 8.94
C LEU A 339 20.73 37.87 9.46
N GLN A 340 21.19 38.46 10.58
CA GLN A 340 22.48 38.12 11.19
C GLN A 340 22.44 36.69 11.75
N SER A 341 21.41 36.34 12.48
CA SER A 341 21.23 34.97 12.99
C SER A 341 21.13 33.96 11.83
N ALA A 342 20.42 34.31 10.75
CA ALA A 342 20.32 33.47 9.56
C ALA A 342 21.72 33.17 8.97
N LEU A 343 22.53 34.19 8.75
CA LEU A 343 23.89 34.06 8.21
C LEU A 343 24.79 33.22 9.12
N ASN A 344 24.71 33.42 10.45
CA ASN A 344 25.46 32.63 11.38
C ASN A 344 25.15 31.12 11.28
N HIS A 345 23.88 30.77 11.23
CA HIS A 345 23.46 29.37 11.06
C HIS A 345 23.84 28.81 9.70
N PHE A 346 23.70 29.58 8.61
CA PHE A 346 24.17 29.14 7.31
C PHE A 346 25.67 28.97 7.19
N ALA A 347 26.46 29.74 7.95
CA ALA A 347 27.91 29.59 8.02
C ALA A 347 28.30 28.22 8.58
N VAL A 348 27.62 27.75 9.65
CA VAL A 348 27.82 26.40 10.20
C VAL A 348 27.57 25.32 9.15
N VAL A 349 26.50 25.47 8.36
CA VAL A 349 26.19 24.52 7.27
C VAL A 349 27.27 24.53 6.20
N LEU A 350 27.75 25.73 5.80
CA LEU A 350 28.79 25.89 4.77
C LEU A 350 30.15 25.32 5.17
N GLU A 351 30.52 25.42 6.44
CA GLU A 351 31.75 24.84 6.95
C GLU A 351 31.80 23.33 6.81
N GLN A 352 30.65 22.66 6.88
CA GLN A 352 30.54 21.21 6.79
C GLN A 352 30.26 20.71 5.36
N ASP A 353 29.34 21.36 4.66
CA ASP A 353 28.95 20.95 3.30
C ASP A 353 28.57 22.16 2.43
N ASP A 354 29.48 22.57 1.54
CA ASP A 354 29.25 23.68 0.58
C ASP A 354 28.27 23.31 -0.57
N LYS A 355 27.87 22.04 -0.64
CA LYS A 355 26.88 21.49 -1.61
C LYS A 355 25.55 21.10 -0.97
N PHE A 356 25.37 21.42 0.31
CA PHE A 356 24.19 21.03 1.05
C PHE A 356 22.90 21.39 0.32
N ALA A 357 21.92 20.50 0.42
CA ALA A 357 20.62 20.61 -0.25
C ALA A 357 20.75 20.87 -1.77
N LEU A 358 21.65 20.16 -2.43
CA LEU A 358 21.93 20.33 -3.87
C LEU A 358 22.34 21.78 -4.21
N ASN A 359 23.21 22.37 -3.39
CA ASN A 359 23.69 23.76 -3.44
C ASN A 359 22.66 24.84 -3.05
N GLU A 360 21.47 24.49 -2.58
CA GLU A 360 20.46 25.50 -2.17
C GLU A 360 20.96 26.42 -1.04
N ILE A 361 21.94 25.98 -0.27
CA ILE A 361 22.59 26.80 0.76
C ILE A 361 23.10 28.14 0.20
N TRP A 362 23.70 28.17 -1.00
CA TRP A 362 24.19 29.37 -1.64
C TRP A 362 23.05 30.30 -2.06
N ARG A 363 21.90 29.76 -2.47
CA ARG A 363 20.71 30.55 -2.77
C ARG A 363 20.15 31.21 -1.51
N GLU A 364 20.05 30.46 -0.41
CA GLU A 364 19.55 31.00 0.86
C GLU A 364 20.46 32.09 1.42
N ILE A 365 21.77 31.90 1.36
CA ILE A 365 22.77 32.90 1.77
C ILE A 365 22.66 34.15 0.90
N GLY A 366 22.64 33.97 -0.43
CA GLY A 366 22.53 35.10 -1.36
C GLY A 366 21.23 35.87 -1.20
N ALA A 367 20.11 35.18 -0.99
CA ALA A 367 18.83 35.82 -0.69
C ALA A 367 18.87 36.56 0.67
N THR A 368 19.57 36.04 1.66
CA THR A 368 19.74 36.70 2.97
C THR A 368 20.57 37.98 2.84
N TYR A 369 21.68 37.95 2.09
CA TYR A 369 22.47 39.14 1.80
C TYR A 369 21.67 40.18 1.02
N LEU A 370 20.84 39.74 0.06
CA LEU A 370 19.95 40.66 -0.70
C LEU A 370 18.95 41.34 0.24
N ASP A 371 18.34 40.61 1.16
CA ASP A 371 17.41 41.13 2.16
C ASP A 371 18.14 42.08 3.15
N ALA A 372 19.44 41.89 3.37
CA ALA A 372 20.30 42.78 4.17
C ALA A 372 20.85 43.99 3.39
N ASN A 373 20.49 44.16 2.10
CA ASN A 373 21.04 45.17 1.18
C ASN A 373 22.54 45.08 0.93
N MET A 374 23.14 43.91 1.19
CA MET A 374 24.53 43.58 0.90
C MET A 374 24.65 43.01 -0.51
N PHE A 375 24.47 43.88 -1.52
CA PHE A 375 24.24 43.49 -2.89
C PHE A 375 25.43 42.81 -3.56
N LYS A 376 26.65 43.16 -3.19
CA LYS A 376 27.86 42.53 -3.71
C LYS A 376 27.99 41.09 -3.23
N GLU A 377 27.87 40.89 -1.94
CA GLU A 377 27.94 39.56 -1.30
C GLU A 377 26.78 38.68 -1.75
N ALA A 378 25.60 39.29 -1.99
CA ALA A 378 24.45 38.61 -2.54
C ALA A 378 24.74 38.09 -3.98
N THR A 379 25.35 38.94 -4.82
CA THR A 379 25.72 38.54 -6.18
C THR A 379 26.73 37.42 -6.17
N ASP A 380 27.81 37.56 -5.37
CA ASP A 380 28.88 36.54 -5.28
C ASP A 380 28.32 35.16 -4.85
N ALA A 381 27.40 35.13 -3.91
CA ALA A 381 26.76 33.89 -3.46
C ALA A 381 25.78 33.31 -4.50
N LEU A 382 24.98 34.18 -5.13
CA LEU A 382 24.00 33.75 -6.12
C LEU A 382 24.62 33.33 -7.45
N GLU A 383 25.76 33.93 -7.87
CA GLU A 383 26.53 33.45 -9.00
C GLU A 383 27.02 32.01 -8.77
N LYS A 384 27.60 31.73 -7.60
CA LYS A 384 28.00 30.35 -7.23
C LYS A 384 26.85 29.36 -7.28
N TYR A 385 25.63 29.80 -6.93
CA TYR A 385 24.45 28.97 -7.05
C TYR A 385 24.02 28.74 -8.49
N VAL A 386 23.90 29.83 -9.26
CA VAL A 386 23.43 29.78 -10.66
C VAL A 386 24.41 29.04 -11.55
N ASP A 387 25.73 29.17 -11.32
CA ASP A 387 26.73 28.38 -12.05
C ASP A 387 26.53 26.87 -11.88
N ARG A 388 26.10 26.43 -10.70
CA ARG A 388 25.83 25.03 -10.42
C ARG A 388 24.39 24.61 -10.80
N ARG A 389 23.45 25.55 -10.83
CA ARG A 389 22.03 25.34 -11.12
C ARG A 389 21.45 26.41 -12.06
N PRO A 390 21.88 26.42 -13.33
CA PRO A 390 21.58 27.51 -14.28
C PRO A 390 20.11 27.57 -14.69
N VAL A 391 19.30 26.54 -14.40
CA VAL A 391 17.89 26.47 -14.76
C VAL A 391 16.94 26.64 -13.58
N ASP A 392 17.44 27.08 -12.41
CA ASP A 392 16.54 27.32 -11.28
C ASP A 392 15.97 28.75 -11.32
N PRO A 393 14.65 28.92 -11.53
CA PRO A 393 14.06 30.24 -11.72
C PRO A 393 14.09 31.10 -10.45
N GLU A 394 14.15 30.49 -9.27
CA GLU A 394 14.27 31.19 -7.98
C GLU A 394 15.64 31.84 -7.84
N GLY A 395 16.71 31.06 -8.12
CA GLY A 395 18.09 31.56 -8.07
C GLY A 395 18.34 32.64 -9.09
N LEU A 396 17.89 32.45 -10.31
CA LEU A 396 17.97 33.45 -11.40
C LEU A 396 17.25 34.76 -11.02
N TYR A 397 16.06 34.65 -10.44
CA TYR A 397 15.31 35.84 -9.98
C TYR A 397 16.05 36.62 -8.90
N TYR A 398 16.61 35.95 -7.90
CA TYR A 398 17.36 36.63 -6.85
C TYR A 398 18.67 37.24 -7.38
N LEU A 399 19.36 36.56 -8.29
CA LEU A 399 20.56 37.12 -8.94
C LEU A 399 20.23 38.36 -9.77
N GLY A 400 19.13 38.32 -10.55
CA GLY A 400 18.64 39.47 -11.29
C GLY A 400 18.38 40.67 -10.38
N ARG A 401 17.75 40.47 -9.23
CA ARG A 401 17.51 41.51 -8.24
C ARG A 401 18.81 42.09 -7.63
N ALA A 402 19.77 41.21 -7.31
CA ALA A 402 21.04 41.66 -6.76
C ALA A 402 21.85 42.48 -7.76
N LEU A 403 21.90 42.06 -9.01
CA LEU A 403 22.55 42.79 -10.11
C LEU A 403 21.89 44.14 -10.39
N LYS A 404 20.56 44.17 -10.45
CA LYS A 404 19.79 45.41 -10.64
C LYS A 404 20.05 46.40 -9.50
N ALA A 405 20.09 45.92 -8.25
CA ALA A 405 20.38 46.75 -7.09
C ALA A 405 21.82 47.31 -7.09
N GLN A 406 22.76 46.66 -7.74
CA GLN A 406 24.14 47.15 -7.98
C GLN A 406 24.24 48.13 -9.15
N GLY A 407 23.14 48.38 -9.88
CA GLY A 407 23.10 49.26 -11.07
C GLY A 407 23.45 48.50 -12.37
N ASN A 408 23.65 47.19 -12.34
CA ASN A 408 23.91 46.37 -13.54
C ASN A 408 22.57 45.91 -14.15
N ASN A 409 21.84 46.88 -14.72
CA ASN A 409 20.47 46.64 -15.18
C ASN A 409 20.39 45.66 -16.35
N ASP A 410 21.38 45.65 -17.27
CA ASP A 410 21.35 44.81 -18.45
C ASP A 410 21.50 43.31 -18.05
N ARG A 411 22.51 42.99 -17.24
CA ARG A 411 22.67 41.63 -16.71
C ARG A 411 21.52 41.22 -15.82
N GLY A 412 21.00 42.16 -15.01
CA GLY A 412 19.82 41.89 -14.16
C GLY A 412 18.62 41.48 -14.98
N ARG A 413 18.35 42.21 -16.08
CA ARG A 413 17.26 41.91 -17.03
C ARG A 413 17.46 40.54 -17.69
N GLU A 414 18.68 40.22 -18.14
CA GLU A 414 19.00 38.94 -18.72
C GLU A 414 18.67 37.77 -17.75
N MET A 415 18.98 37.91 -16.46
CA MET A 415 18.65 36.88 -15.46
C MET A 415 17.14 36.72 -15.27
N PHE A 416 16.35 37.80 -15.33
CA PHE A 416 14.89 37.69 -15.27
C PHE A 416 14.31 37.02 -16.51
N GLU A 417 14.81 37.34 -17.71
CA GLU A 417 14.42 36.66 -18.95
C GLU A 417 14.74 35.16 -18.88
N GLN A 418 15.93 34.77 -18.43
CA GLN A 418 16.30 33.37 -18.23
C GLN A 418 15.41 32.68 -17.18
N ALA A 419 14.99 33.37 -16.11
CA ALA A 419 14.06 32.81 -15.13
C ALA A 419 12.69 32.51 -15.75
N VAL A 420 12.18 33.42 -16.62
CA VAL A 420 10.93 33.21 -17.36
C VAL A 420 11.04 32.00 -18.32
N ASP A 421 12.15 31.92 -19.06
CA ASP A 421 12.39 30.82 -20.01
C ASP A 421 12.54 29.48 -19.31
N SER A 422 13.20 29.45 -18.16
CA SER A 422 13.32 28.26 -17.31
C SER A 422 11.95 27.72 -16.90
N VAL A 423 11.01 28.58 -16.53
CA VAL A 423 9.65 28.16 -16.18
C VAL A 423 8.90 27.68 -17.43
N ASN A 424 9.05 28.37 -18.56
CA ASN A 424 8.37 28.00 -19.81
C ASN A 424 8.82 26.64 -20.35
N SER A 425 10.11 26.31 -20.23
CA SER A 425 10.71 25.05 -20.68
C SER A 425 10.49 23.89 -19.69
N SER A 426 10.08 24.18 -18.45
CA SER A 426 9.85 23.15 -17.43
C SER A 426 8.66 22.25 -17.78
N PRO A 427 8.68 20.95 -17.38
CA PRO A 427 7.55 20.03 -17.53
C PRO A 427 6.27 20.55 -16.87
N HIS A 428 5.11 20.25 -17.45
CA HIS A 428 3.81 20.78 -17.02
C HIS A 428 3.51 20.57 -15.51
N TYR A 429 3.88 19.41 -14.96
CA TYR A 429 3.67 19.09 -13.54
C TYR A 429 4.46 20.00 -12.60
N ARG A 430 5.63 20.50 -13.00
CA ARG A 430 6.49 21.37 -12.21
C ARG A 430 6.14 22.85 -12.38
N ARG A 431 5.62 23.26 -13.55
CA ARG A 431 5.29 24.67 -13.87
C ARG A 431 4.39 25.30 -12.83
N ARG A 432 3.39 24.56 -12.30
CA ARG A 432 2.43 25.08 -11.33
C ARG A 432 3.13 25.55 -10.04
N GLU A 433 4.15 24.84 -9.61
CA GLU A 433 4.89 25.14 -8.39
C GLU A 433 5.81 26.37 -8.54
N ILE A 434 6.50 26.46 -9.70
CA ILE A 434 7.51 27.50 -9.95
C ILE A 434 6.95 28.74 -10.67
N GLN A 435 5.68 28.75 -11.05
CA GLN A 435 5.05 29.83 -11.83
C GLN A 435 5.09 31.18 -11.12
N ARG A 436 5.19 31.21 -9.81
CA ARG A 436 5.31 32.45 -9.04
C ARG A 436 6.58 33.23 -9.44
N TRP A 437 7.67 32.54 -9.71
CA TRP A 437 8.95 33.15 -10.07
C TRP A 437 8.89 33.80 -11.44
N LYS A 438 8.21 33.17 -12.39
CA LYS A 438 7.91 33.78 -13.68
C LYS A 438 7.17 35.11 -13.52
N LYS A 439 6.07 35.14 -12.75
CA LYS A 439 5.29 36.34 -12.53
C LYS A 439 6.08 37.46 -11.82
N LEU A 440 7.01 37.06 -10.95
CA LEU A 440 7.87 38.07 -10.28
C LEU A 440 8.95 38.59 -11.24
N ALA A 441 9.56 37.75 -12.05
CA ALA A 441 10.57 38.15 -13.04
C ALA A 441 9.97 39.04 -14.13
N GLU A 442 8.78 38.68 -14.66
CA GLU A 442 8.07 39.52 -15.67
C GLU A 442 7.74 40.95 -15.18
N LYS A 443 7.65 41.20 -13.88
CA LYS A 443 7.44 42.51 -13.33
C LYS A 443 8.71 43.39 -13.24
N GLU A 444 9.85 42.73 -13.28
CA GLU A 444 11.16 43.36 -13.15
C GLU A 444 11.83 43.66 -14.51
N ILE A 445 11.38 43.02 -15.58
CA ILE A 445 11.81 43.23 -16.98
C ILE A 445 11.22 44.56 -17.46
#